data_5b76861a5b6c28271c6ee59b6891ea62
#
_entry.id   5b76861a5b6c28271c6ee59b6891ea62
#
_cell.length_a   1.000
_cell.length_b   1.000
_cell.length_c   1.000
_cell.angle_alpha   90.00
_cell.angle_beta   90.00
_cell.angle_gamma   90.00
#
_symmetry.space_group_name_H-M   'P 1'
#
loop_
_entity.id
_entity.type
_entity.pdbx_description
1 polymer ?
#
loop_
_entity_poly.entity_id
_entity_poly.type
_entity_poly.pdbx_seq_one_letter_code
_entity_poly.pdbx_strand_id
1 'polypeptide(L)'
;MTRIVQKFGGSSLATPDRIRSVAARVVGARRTGAQVLVVVSAMGDTTDDLVVLSREVNPNPPAREMDMLLSAGERISIALTAMAIAAHGVEAVSLTGSQA
;
A
#
# COMPACT_ATOMS: atom_id res chain seq x y z
N MET A 1 -18.29 18.45 3.16
CA MET A 1 -17.14 17.72 3.71
C MET A 1 -16.08 17.54 2.62
N THR A 2 -14.87 17.89 2.91
CA THR A 2 -13.74 17.75 1.97
C THR A 2 -13.30 16.30 1.89
N ARG A 3 -13.06 15.85 0.67
CA ARG A 3 -12.48 14.52 0.41
C ARG A 3 -11.12 14.69 -0.24
N ILE A 4 -10.15 13.99 0.28
CA ILE A 4 -8.77 14.05 -0.21
C ILE A 4 -8.35 12.64 -0.64
N VAL A 5 -7.75 12.54 -1.83
CA VAL A 5 -7.13 11.31 -2.31
C VAL A 5 -5.61 11.53 -2.30
N GLN A 6 -4.90 10.68 -1.57
CA GLN A 6 -3.44 10.72 -1.51
C GLN A 6 -2.89 9.41 -2.08
N LYS A 7 -1.94 9.52 -2.98
CA LYS A 7 -1.32 8.37 -3.62
C LYS A 7 0.17 8.34 -3.29
N PHE A 8 0.64 7.18 -2.85
CA PHE A 8 2.04 6.96 -2.50
C PHE A 8 2.62 5.78 -3.29
N GLY A 9 3.75 6.01 -3.95
CA GLY A 9 4.45 4.98 -4.69
C GLY A 9 5.36 4.13 -3.83
N GLY A 10 5.99 3.11 -4.43
CA GLY A 10 6.80 2.15 -3.72
C GLY A 10 7.99 2.73 -2.97
N SER A 11 8.65 3.75 -3.52
CA SER A 11 9.79 4.39 -2.86
C SER A 11 9.39 5.09 -1.56
N SER A 12 8.17 5.64 -1.50
CA SER A 12 7.64 6.28 -0.28
C SER A 12 7.27 5.26 0.79
N LEU A 13 7.20 3.98 0.44
CA LEU A 13 6.79 2.88 1.32
C LEU A 13 7.91 1.86 1.53
N ALA A 14 9.14 2.21 1.13
CA ALA A 14 10.24 1.24 1.04
C ALA A 14 10.73 0.74 2.40
N THR A 15 10.54 1.50 3.47
CA THR A 15 11.01 1.16 4.82
C THR A 15 9.94 1.48 5.85
N PRO A 16 10.01 0.86 7.05
CA PRO A 16 9.10 1.23 8.15
C PRO A 16 9.09 2.73 8.46
N ASP A 17 10.26 3.38 8.44
CA ASP A 17 10.33 4.81 8.69
C ASP A 17 9.58 5.62 7.64
N ARG A 18 9.69 5.23 6.37
CA ARG A 18 8.96 5.89 5.29
C ARG A 18 7.46 5.67 5.40
N ILE A 19 7.04 4.47 5.78
CA ILE A 19 5.62 4.18 6.03
C ILE A 19 5.10 5.05 7.17
N ARG A 20 5.87 5.21 8.26
CA ARG A 20 5.51 6.11 9.35
C ARG A 20 5.39 7.56 8.89
N SER A 21 6.26 8.01 8.00
CA SER A 21 6.17 9.36 7.43
C SER A 21 4.91 9.55 6.58
N VAL A 22 4.55 8.54 5.78
CA VAL A 22 3.30 8.53 5.01
C VAL A 22 2.12 8.61 5.96
N ALA A 23 2.11 7.80 7.01
CA ALA A 23 1.04 7.79 8.00
C ALA A 23 0.87 9.17 8.66
N ALA A 24 1.96 9.85 9.01
CA ALA A 24 1.91 11.19 9.59
C ALA A 24 1.25 12.20 8.65
N ARG A 25 1.53 12.11 7.35
CA ARG A 25 0.91 12.98 6.34
C ARG A 25 -0.58 12.70 6.21
N VAL A 26 -0.98 11.43 6.20
CA VAL A 26 -2.38 11.03 6.14
C VAL A 26 -3.14 11.52 7.37
N VAL A 27 -2.58 11.33 8.55
CA VAL A 27 -3.16 11.76 9.81
C VAL A 27 -3.31 13.29 9.83
N GLY A 28 -2.29 14.03 9.36
CA GLY A 28 -2.38 15.48 9.25
C GLY A 28 -3.56 15.94 8.39
N ALA A 29 -3.75 15.30 7.24
CA ALA A 29 -4.88 15.60 6.37
C ALA A 29 -6.21 15.24 7.05
N ARG A 30 -6.29 14.10 7.72
CA ARG A 30 -7.51 13.65 8.40
C ARG A 30 -7.89 14.61 9.54
N ARG A 31 -6.92 15.12 10.27
CA ARG A 31 -7.16 16.04 11.38
C ARG A 31 -7.70 17.40 10.96
N THR A 32 -7.64 17.75 9.67
CA THR A 32 -8.32 18.95 9.15
C THR A 32 -9.83 18.76 9.02
N GLY A 33 -10.35 17.57 9.30
CA GLY A 33 -11.75 17.21 9.15
C GLY A 33 -12.09 16.57 7.82
N ALA A 34 -11.10 16.40 6.93
CA ALA A 34 -11.30 15.77 5.63
C ALA A 34 -11.48 14.26 5.74
N GLN A 35 -12.25 13.69 4.82
CA GLN A 35 -12.20 12.26 4.55
C GLN A 35 -10.99 11.98 3.66
N VAL A 36 -10.18 10.98 4.00
CA VAL A 36 -8.96 10.69 3.26
C VAL A 36 -9.02 9.28 2.70
N LEU A 37 -8.84 9.17 1.38
CA LEU A 37 -8.63 7.91 0.70
C LEU A 37 -7.14 7.82 0.34
N VAL A 38 -6.49 6.77 0.82
CA VAL A 38 -5.06 6.56 0.58
C VAL A 38 -4.89 5.41 -0.40
N VAL A 39 -4.15 5.65 -1.47
CA VAL A 39 -3.82 4.63 -2.47
C VAL A 39 -2.33 4.36 -2.37
N VAL A 40 -1.96 3.10 -2.16
CA VAL A 40 -0.55 2.70 -2.02
C VAL A 40 -0.23 1.58 -3.00
N SER A 41 1.03 1.55 -3.43
CA SER A 41 1.58 0.43 -4.22
C SER A 41 2.42 -0.49 -3.32
N ALA A 42 2.99 -1.55 -3.90
CA ALA A 42 3.89 -2.44 -3.16
C ALA A 42 5.12 -1.66 -2.64
N MET A 43 5.72 -2.17 -1.58
CA MET A 43 6.88 -1.52 -0.93
C MET A 43 8.14 -1.63 -1.80
N GLY A 44 8.80 -0.48 -2.04
CA GLY A 44 10.13 -0.46 -2.66
C GLY A 44 10.25 -1.33 -3.91
N ASP A 45 11.18 -2.27 -3.87
CA ASP A 45 11.48 -3.19 -4.98
C ASP A 45 10.66 -4.49 -4.93
N THR A 46 9.66 -4.59 -4.06
CA THR A 46 8.89 -5.83 -3.87
C THR A 46 8.30 -6.37 -5.17
N THR A 47 7.75 -5.50 -6.01
CA THR A 47 7.18 -5.93 -7.29
C THR A 47 8.23 -6.57 -8.18
N ASP A 48 9.40 -5.95 -8.31
CA ASP A 48 10.50 -6.49 -9.13
C ASP A 48 11.00 -7.82 -8.58
N ASP A 49 11.14 -7.93 -7.25
CA ASP A 49 11.57 -9.15 -6.59
C ASP A 49 10.58 -10.30 -6.83
N LEU A 50 9.28 -10.01 -6.78
CA LEU A 50 8.25 -11.01 -7.04
C LEU A 50 8.24 -11.45 -8.50
N VAL A 51 8.45 -10.55 -9.44
CA VAL A 51 8.56 -10.89 -10.86
C VAL A 51 9.76 -11.81 -11.10
N VAL A 52 10.92 -11.49 -10.52
CA VAL A 52 12.12 -12.34 -10.64
C VAL A 52 11.84 -13.72 -10.06
N LEU A 53 11.28 -13.79 -8.87
CA LEU A 53 10.95 -15.06 -8.21
C LEU A 53 10.00 -15.91 -9.05
N SER A 54 8.96 -15.30 -9.62
CA SER A 54 7.99 -16.01 -10.44
C SER A 54 8.62 -16.64 -11.68
N ARG A 55 9.58 -15.95 -12.31
CA ARG A 55 10.26 -16.44 -13.51
C ARG A 55 11.28 -17.53 -13.20
N GLU A 56 11.82 -17.56 -12.00
CA GLU A 56 12.65 -18.67 -11.55
C GLU A 56 11.84 -19.95 -11.40
N VAL A 57 10.57 -19.83 -10.97
CA VAL A 57 9.66 -20.96 -10.85
C VAL A 57 9.13 -21.40 -12.21
N ASN A 58 8.81 -20.45 -13.07
CA ASN A 58 8.29 -20.69 -14.41
C ASN A 58 8.71 -19.56 -15.33
N PRO A 59 9.55 -19.80 -16.37
CA PRO A 59 9.97 -18.73 -17.30
C PRO A 59 8.81 -18.02 -18.01
N ASN A 60 7.65 -18.66 -18.05
CA ASN A 60 6.45 -18.14 -18.73
C ASN A 60 5.25 -18.23 -17.79
N PRO A 61 5.23 -17.46 -16.69
CA PRO A 61 4.16 -17.61 -15.70
C PRO A 61 2.80 -17.18 -16.28
N PRO A 62 1.73 -17.93 -15.95
CA PRO A 62 0.38 -17.53 -16.36
C PRO A 62 0.04 -16.13 -15.81
N ALA A 63 -0.56 -15.28 -16.65
CA ALA A 63 -0.87 -13.90 -16.31
C ALA A 63 -1.77 -13.81 -15.06
N ARG A 64 -2.74 -14.69 -14.94
CA ARG A 64 -3.65 -14.73 -13.80
C ARG A 64 -2.90 -14.97 -12.48
N GLU A 65 -1.95 -15.88 -12.48
CA GLU A 65 -1.18 -16.20 -11.28
C GLU A 65 -0.17 -15.09 -10.96
N MET A 66 0.38 -14.44 -11.99
CA MET A 66 1.22 -13.26 -11.80
C MET A 66 0.44 -12.14 -11.11
N ASP A 67 -0.80 -11.88 -11.53
CA ASP A 67 -1.66 -10.86 -10.92
C ASP A 67 -1.93 -11.18 -9.45
N MET A 68 -2.18 -12.45 -9.14
CA MET A 68 -2.36 -12.92 -7.76
C MET A 68 -1.11 -12.64 -6.92
N LEU A 69 0.06 -12.96 -7.45
CA LEU A 69 1.33 -12.77 -6.76
C LEU A 69 1.61 -11.29 -6.50
N LEU A 70 1.44 -10.44 -7.52
CA LEU A 70 1.72 -9.01 -7.40
C LEU A 70 0.73 -8.31 -6.45
N SER A 71 -0.52 -8.76 -6.42
CA SER A 71 -1.52 -8.20 -5.49
C SER A 71 -1.15 -8.45 -4.02
N ALA A 72 -0.41 -9.52 -3.73
CA ALA A 72 0.06 -9.79 -2.38
C ALA A 72 0.99 -8.70 -1.86
N GLY A 73 1.89 -8.20 -2.72
CA GLY A 73 2.78 -7.09 -2.35
C GLY A 73 2.03 -5.82 -2.00
N GLU A 74 0.98 -5.51 -2.75
CA GLU A 74 0.14 -4.34 -2.47
C GLU A 74 -0.64 -4.51 -1.17
N ARG A 75 -1.15 -5.71 -0.88
CA ARG A 75 -1.86 -6.00 0.37
C ARG A 75 -0.97 -5.82 1.59
N ILE A 76 0.29 -6.21 1.50
CA ILE A 76 1.25 -6.02 2.58
C ILE A 76 1.39 -4.54 2.90
N SER A 77 1.62 -3.70 1.89
CA SER A 77 1.81 -2.26 2.11
C SER A 77 0.54 -1.57 2.59
N ILE A 78 -0.64 -1.98 2.11
CA ILE A 78 -1.92 -1.46 2.58
C ILE A 78 -2.09 -1.74 4.09
N ALA A 79 -1.85 -2.98 4.50
CA ALA A 79 -2.00 -3.37 5.90
C ALA A 79 -1.02 -2.63 6.81
N LEU A 80 0.25 -2.54 6.41
CA LEU A 80 1.26 -1.85 7.20
C LEU A 80 0.97 -0.34 7.30
N THR A 81 0.51 0.28 6.22
CA THR A 81 0.13 1.69 6.23
C THR A 81 -1.06 1.93 7.16
N ALA A 82 -2.06 1.06 7.11
CA ALA A 82 -3.22 1.14 8.01
C ALA A 82 -2.79 0.99 9.48
N MET A 83 -1.87 0.07 9.78
CA MET A 83 -1.32 -0.10 11.13
C MET A 83 -0.60 1.15 11.61
N ALA A 84 0.20 1.78 10.74
CA ALA A 84 0.93 3.00 11.07
C ALA A 84 -0.02 4.18 11.34
N ILE A 85 -1.10 4.29 10.57
CA ILE A 85 -2.14 5.31 10.80
C ILE A 85 -2.83 5.06 12.15
N ALA A 86 -3.18 3.81 12.43
CA ALA A 86 -3.84 3.44 13.68
C ALA A 86 -2.98 3.75 14.91
N ALA A 87 -1.66 3.72 14.77
CA ALA A 87 -0.74 4.09 15.87
C ALA A 87 -0.91 5.55 16.31
N HIS A 88 -1.49 6.40 15.48
CA HIS A 88 -1.82 7.80 15.83
C HIS A 88 -3.21 7.94 16.48
N GLY A 89 -3.91 6.84 16.75
CA GLY A 89 -5.27 6.89 17.28
C GLY A 89 -6.34 7.22 16.23
N VAL A 90 -5.99 7.16 14.95
CA VAL A 90 -6.90 7.42 13.83
C VAL A 90 -7.35 6.07 13.25
N GLU A 91 -8.66 5.88 13.12
CA GLU A 91 -9.19 4.64 12.55
C GLU A 91 -8.88 4.56 11.05
N ALA A 92 -8.37 3.41 10.63
CA ALA A 92 -8.07 3.13 9.23
C ALA A 92 -8.54 1.73 8.87
N VAL A 93 -9.11 1.60 7.67
CA VAL A 93 -9.59 0.31 7.15
C VAL A 93 -8.92 0.06 5.81
N SER A 94 -8.28 -1.11 5.67
CA SER A 94 -7.67 -1.51 4.43
C SER A 94 -8.69 -2.20 3.52
N LEU A 95 -8.65 -1.86 2.22
CA LEU A 95 -9.51 -2.44 1.21
C LEU A 95 -8.67 -2.92 0.03
N THR A 96 -9.04 -4.06 -0.53
CA THR A 96 -8.49 -4.49 -1.83
C THR A 96 -9.33 -3.88 -2.96
N GLY A 97 -8.83 -3.96 -4.20
CA GLY A 97 -9.57 -3.43 -5.35
C GLY A 97 -10.97 -3.99 -5.50
N SER A 98 -11.17 -5.27 -5.12
CA SER A 98 -12.49 -5.91 -5.18
C SER A 98 -13.44 -5.46 -4.07
N GLN A 99 -12.93 -4.83 -3.01
CA GLN A 99 -13.71 -4.34 -1.88
C GLN A 99 -13.97 -2.84 -1.95
N ALA A 100 -13.21 -2.17 -2.79
CA ALA A 100 -13.36 -0.75 -3.01
C ALA A 100 -14.49 -0.47 -4.00
#